data_228c58645a5a11c2ed1e5bb5253ead9f
#
_entry.id   228c58645a5a11c2ed1e5bb5253ead9f
#
_cell.length_a   1.000
_cell.length_b   1.000
_cell.length_c   1.000
_cell.angle_alpha   90.00
_cell.angle_beta   90.00
_cell.angle_gamma   90.00
#
_symmetry.space_group_name_H-M   'P 1'
#
loop_
_entity.id
_entity.type
_entity.pdbx_description
1 polymer ?
#
loop_
_entity_poly.entity_id
_entity_poly.type
_entity_poly.pdbx_seq_one_letter_code
_entity_poly.pdbx_strand_id
1 'polypeptide(L)'
;EQVYPNLKAHRSDYPTPQYLRSKIRFGNIEFDGEMSEDTPGSELIKQVLMEESTEPVFVMAWGGCSTIARALKSIETIYQSSADWPQLKERISKKTILCLSGDQDDTYARYIHPFWPGIEPMQIGNGLVNLAYSAQHFTAEANKVYFSPEWMREHISAKGPFGAMYRVWGDGKQMVKDDRF
;
A
#
# COMPACT_ATOMS: atom_id res chain seq x y z
N GLU A 1 -0.03 -8.29 -17.80
CA GLU A 1 0.22 -9.16 -18.96
C GLU A 1 0.84 -8.40 -20.12
N GLN A 2 0.29 -7.24 -20.52
CA GLN A 2 0.71 -6.49 -21.72
C GLN A 2 2.20 -6.10 -21.70
N VAL A 3 2.75 -5.76 -20.54
CA VAL A 3 4.17 -5.33 -20.39
C VAL A 3 5.11 -6.48 -20.02
N TYR A 4 4.58 -7.67 -19.75
CA TYR A 4 5.39 -8.81 -19.30
C TYR A 4 6.49 -9.23 -20.28
N PRO A 5 6.27 -9.27 -21.61
CA PRO A 5 7.33 -9.60 -22.56
C PRO A 5 8.52 -8.64 -22.45
N ASN A 6 8.25 -7.34 -22.24
CA ASN A 6 9.29 -6.32 -22.10
C ASN A 6 10.06 -6.51 -20.77
N LEU A 7 9.36 -6.75 -19.68
CA LEU A 7 9.98 -7.01 -18.38
C LEU A 7 10.87 -8.26 -18.43
N LYS A 8 10.39 -9.32 -19.06
CA LYS A 8 11.15 -10.57 -19.22
C LYS A 8 12.36 -10.42 -20.13
N ALA A 9 12.32 -9.52 -21.13
CA ALA A 9 13.47 -9.21 -21.96
C ALA A 9 14.60 -8.54 -21.18
N HIS A 10 14.27 -7.73 -20.16
CA HIS A 10 15.25 -7.12 -19.28
C HIS A 10 15.77 -8.07 -18.20
N ARG A 11 14.90 -8.99 -17.74
CA ARG A 11 15.21 -9.93 -16.68
C ARG A 11 14.48 -11.24 -16.89
N SER A 12 15.20 -12.27 -17.31
CA SER A 12 14.64 -13.57 -17.73
C SER A 12 13.89 -14.32 -16.61
N ASP A 13 14.25 -14.08 -15.34
CA ASP A 13 13.62 -14.67 -14.16
C ASP A 13 12.46 -13.82 -13.58
N TYR A 14 11.99 -12.80 -14.32
CA TYR A 14 10.87 -11.99 -13.87
C TYR A 14 9.61 -12.84 -13.63
N PRO A 15 8.91 -12.69 -12.49
CA PRO A 15 7.75 -13.51 -12.14
C PRO A 15 6.65 -13.45 -13.20
N THR A 16 6.00 -14.58 -13.44
CA THR A 16 4.90 -14.63 -14.41
C THR A 16 3.69 -13.80 -13.95
N PRO A 17 2.88 -13.29 -14.88
CA PRO A 17 1.63 -12.60 -14.53
C PRO A 17 0.69 -13.44 -13.65
N GLN A 18 0.61 -14.75 -13.92
CA GLN A 18 -0.21 -15.69 -13.15
C GLN A 18 0.30 -15.80 -11.71
N TYR A 19 1.62 -15.91 -11.51
CA TYR A 19 2.21 -15.92 -10.18
C TYR A 19 1.91 -14.60 -9.42
N LEU A 20 2.11 -13.45 -10.06
CA LEU A 20 1.82 -12.16 -9.42
C LEU A 20 0.34 -12.01 -9.07
N ARG A 21 -0.57 -12.41 -9.97
CA ARG A 21 -2.02 -12.41 -9.69
C ARG A 21 -2.39 -13.30 -8.52
N SER A 22 -1.74 -14.46 -8.38
CA SER A 22 -1.99 -15.36 -7.25
C SER A 22 -1.63 -14.77 -5.88
N LYS A 23 -0.87 -13.66 -5.85
CA LYS A 23 -0.50 -12.95 -4.62
C LYS A 23 -1.43 -11.80 -4.26
N ILE A 24 -2.30 -11.37 -5.18
CA ILE A 24 -3.24 -10.29 -4.92
C ILE A 24 -4.36 -10.78 -4.00
N ARG A 25 -4.67 -9.99 -2.99
CA ARG A 25 -5.77 -10.23 -2.05
C ARG A 25 -6.52 -8.93 -1.79
N PHE A 26 -7.82 -9.03 -1.66
CA PHE A 26 -8.64 -7.92 -1.18
C PHE A 26 -8.44 -7.72 0.31
N GLY A 27 -8.25 -6.48 0.72
CA GLY A 27 -8.16 -6.07 2.11
C GLY A 27 -9.46 -5.46 2.63
N ASN A 28 -9.36 -4.70 3.70
CA ASN A 28 -10.48 -3.98 4.32
C ASN A 28 -10.68 -2.65 3.58
N ILE A 29 -11.67 -2.60 2.70
CA ILE A 29 -11.86 -1.51 1.72
C ILE A 29 -13.30 -0.98 1.65
N GLU A 30 -14.18 -1.35 2.56
CA GLU A 30 -15.58 -0.88 2.54
C GLU A 30 -15.69 0.61 2.86
N PHE A 31 -14.89 1.08 3.80
CA PHE A 31 -14.75 2.50 4.18
C PHE A 31 -13.41 2.75 4.86
N ASP A 32 -13.03 4.02 5.00
CA ASP A 32 -11.77 4.41 5.61
C ASP A 32 -11.70 3.96 7.08
N GLY A 33 -10.64 3.22 7.40
CA GLY A 33 -10.43 2.71 8.76
C GLY A 33 -11.25 1.47 9.11
N GLU A 34 -11.88 0.80 8.13
CA GLU A 34 -12.58 -0.47 8.35
C GLU A 34 -11.59 -1.54 8.82
N MET A 35 -11.84 -2.13 9.97
CA MET A 35 -11.04 -3.22 10.55
C MET A 35 -11.87 -4.20 11.38
N SER A 36 -13.17 -4.29 11.13
CA SER A 36 -14.09 -5.17 11.88
C SER A 36 -13.99 -6.62 11.44
N GLU A 37 -13.90 -6.86 10.13
CA GLU A 37 -13.96 -8.20 9.56
C GLU A 37 -12.61 -8.68 9.03
N ASP A 38 -12.36 -9.98 9.18
CA ASP A 38 -11.21 -10.61 8.53
C ASP A 38 -11.41 -10.66 7.01
N THR A 39 -10.38 -10.31 6.28
CA THR A 39 -10.38 -10.33 4.81
C THR A 39 -9.25 -11.21 4.30
N PRO A 40 -9.30 -11.68 3.04
CA PRO A 40 -8.17 -12.43 2.47
C PRO A 40 -6.83 -11.68 2.55
N GLY A 41 -6.85 -10.34 2.51
CA GLY A 41 -5.67 -9.49 2.67
C GLY A 41 -5.14 -9.48 4.11
N SER A 42 -6.01 -9.27 5.09
CA SER A 42 -5.60 -9.30 6.52
C SER A 42 -5.14 -10.69 6.94
N GLU A 43 -5.79 -11.75 6.44
CA GLU A 43 -5.37 -13.14 6.69
C GLU A 43 -3.98 -13.43 6.12
N LEU A 44 -3.68 -12.97 4.90
CA LEU A 44 -2.34 -13.12 4.32
C LEU A 44 -1.27 -12.42 5.16
N ILE A 45 -1.53 -11.18 5.60
CA ILE A 45 -0.62 -10.44 6.47
C ILE A 45 -0.43 -11.18 7.79
N LYS A 46 -1.52 -11.64 8.43
CA LYS A 46 -1.47 -12.44 9.65
C LYS A 46 -0.60 -13.69 9.47
N GLN A 47 -0.79 -14.45 8.41
CA GLN A 47 0.00 -15.65 8.12
C GLN A 47 1.50 -15.33 8.04
N VAL A 48 1.89 -14.29 7.29
CA VAL A 48 3.29 -13.89 7.14
C VAL A 48 3.90 -13.42 8.46
N LEU A 49 3.17 -12.66 9.26
CA LEU A 49 3.65 -12.18 10.56
C LEU A 49 3.78 -13.32 11.58
N MET A 50 2.94 -14.35 11.48
CA MET A 50 2.96 -15.53 12.35
C MET A 50 4.05 -16.55 11.99
N GLU A 51 4.65 -16.48 10.82
CA GLU A 51 5.78 -17.36 10.47
C GLU A 51 6.90 -17.29 11.51
N GLU A 52 7.54 -18.40 11.81
CA GLU A 52 8.61 -18.47 12.82
C GLU A 52 9.91 -17.76 12.41
N SER A 53 10.06 -17.45 11.12
CA SER A 53 11.20 -16.68 10.61
C SER A 53 11.37 -15.36 11.37
N THR A 54 12.60 -15.03 11.74
CA THR A 54 12.99 -13.76 12.36
C THR A 54 13.34 -12.66 11.34
N GLU A 55 13.28 -12.99 10.05
CA GLU A 55 13.55 -12.02 8.99
C GLU A 55 12.53 -10.87 9.04
N PRO A 56 12.99 -9.62 8.88
CA PRO A 56 12.11 -8.47 8.92
C PRO A 56 11.10 -8.50 7.76
N VAL A 57 9.86 -8.15 8.08
CA VAL A 57 8.78 -8.02 7.11
C VAL A 57 8.44 -6.54 6.95
N PHE A 58 8.72 -6.01 5.77
CA PHE A 58 8.34 -4.66 5.39
C PHE A 58 6.87 -4.65 4.95
N VAL A 59 6.02 -4.06 5.77
CA VAL A 59 4.58 -3.93 5.49
C VAL A 59 4.30 -2.50 5.07
N MET A 60 4.00 -2.30 3.79
CA MET A 60 3.84 -0.97 3.21
C MET A 60 2.37 -0.56 3.13
N ALA A 61 2.02 0.56 3.76
CA ALA A 61 0.72 1.21 3.62
C ALA A 61 0.87 2.50 2.78
N TRP A 62 0.37 2.46 1.56
CA TRP A 62 0.38 3.61 0.63
C TRP A 62 -0.94 4.40 0.69
N GLY A 63 -1.89 3.91 1.44
CA GLY A 63 -3.15 4.51 1.83
C GLY A 63 -3.34 4.32 3.33
N GLY A 64 -4.52 3.91 3.76
CA GLY A 64 -4.79 3.58 5.16
C GLY A 64 -4.15 2.27 5.63
N CYS A 65 -4.13 2.08 6.94
CA CYS A 65 -3.56 0.90 7.59
C CYS A 65 -4.61 -0.15 7.99
N SER A 66 -5.88 0.01 7.63
CA SER A 66 -7.01 -0.80 8.11
C SER A 66 -6.78 -2.31 7.96
N THR A 67 -6.29 -2.77 6.80
CA THR A 67 -6.01 -4.20 6.57
C THR A 67 -4.88 -4.73 7.46
N ILE A 68 -3.84 -3.91 7.71
CA ILE A 68 -2.73 -4.26 8.60
C ILE A 68 -3.24 -4.31 10.05
N ALA A 69 -3.99 -3.30 10.46
CA ALA A 69 -4.60 -3.22 11.77
C ALA A 69 -5.53 -4.41 12.03
N ARG A 70 -6.33 -4.83 11.02
CA ARG A 70 -7.18 -6.02 11.13
C ARG A 70 -6.34 -7.29 11.34
N ALA A 71 -5.26 -7.48 10.60
CA ALA A 71 -4.38 -8.62 10.78
C ALA A 71 -3.84 -8.70 12.20
N LEU A 72 -3.34 -7.58 12.73
CA LEU A 72 -2.83 -7.50 14.10
C LEU A 72 -3.92 -7.74 15.14
N LYS A 73 -5.13 -7.20 14.92
CA LYS A 73 -6.30 -7.42 15.79
C LYS A 73 -6.74 -8.87 15.81
N SER A 74 -6.70 -9.57 14.68
CA SER A 74 -6.98 -11.00 14.61
C SER A 74 -6.00 -11.81 15.45
N ILE A 75 -4.69 -11.50 15.34
CA ILE A 75 -3.67 -12.15 16.17
C ILE A 75 -3.93 -11.89 17.66
N GLU A 76 -4.15 -10.64 18.04
CA GLU A 76 -4.46 -10.26 19.42
C GLU A 76 -5.68 -11.00 19.94
N THR A 77 -6.78 -11.00 19.19
CA THR A 77 -8.04 -11.66 19.59
C THR A 77 -7.86 -13.15 19.85
N ILE A 78 -7.05 -13.83 19.04
CA ILE A 78 -6.80 -15.27 19.15
C ILE A 78 -5.86 -15.61 20.33
N TYR A 79 -4.81 -14.81 20.52
CA TYR A 79 -3.69 -15.20 21.38
C TYR A 79 -3.56 -14.40 22.68
N GLN A 80 -4.27 -13.29 22.87
CA GLN A 80 -4.11 -12.40 24.03
C GLN A 80 -4.30 -13.09 25.40
N SER A 81 -5.06 -14.18 25.45
CA SER A 81 -5.28 -14.96 26.66
C SER A 81 -4.28 -16.12 26.86
N SER A 82 -3.36 -16.34 25.93
CA SER A 82 -2.35 -17.39 26.05
C SER A 82 -1.18 -16.96 26.94
N ALA A 83 -0.53 -17.93 27.58
CA ALA A 83 0.64 -17.67 28.42
C ALA A 83 1.83 -17.08 27.60
N ASP A 84 1.90 -17.42 26.31
CA ASP A 84 2.98 -17.01 25.41
C ASP A 84 2.69 -15.67 24.70
N TRP A 85 1.56 -15.03 25.01
CA TRP A 85 1.17 -13.78 24.35
C TRP A 85 2.22 -12.67 24.40
N PRO A 86 2.86 -12.39 25.56
CA PRO A 86 3.87 -11.34 25.60
C PRO A 86 5.03 -11.59 24.64
N GLN A 87 5.53 -12.83 24.58
CA GLN A 87 6.63 -13.23 23.70
C GLN A 87 6.22 -13.20 22.22
N LEU A 88 5.02 -13.67 21.90
CA LEU A 88 4.48 -13.64 20.56
C LEU A 88 4.32 -12.20 20.07
N LYS A 89 3.75 -11.32 20.89
CA LYS A 89 3.56 -9.91 20.58
C LYS A 89 4.89 -9.20 20.36
N GLU A 90 5.86 -9.44 21.21
CA GLU A 90 7.21 -8.89 21.06
C GLU A 90 7.88 -9.37 19.77
N ARG A 91 7.81 -10.65 19.46
CA ARG A 91 8.36 -11.24 18.23
C ARG A 91 7.75 -10.62 16.99
N ILE A 92 6.42 -10.50 16.94
CA ILE A 92 5.71 -9.89 15.81
C ILE A 92 6.08 -8.42 15.67
N SER A 93 6.12 -7.68 16.78
CA SER A 93 6.49 -6.26 16.76
C SER A 93 7.90 -6.04 16.23
N LYS A 94 8.88 -6.83 16.68
CA LYS A 94 10.26 -6.74 16.17
C LYS A 94 10.41 -7.12 14.71
N LYS A 95 9.62 -8.09 14.26
CA LYS A 95 9.63 -8.55 12.85
C LYS A 95 9.00 -7.55 11.91
N THR A 96 8.03 -6.77 12.37
CA THR A 96 7.22 -5.88 11.54
C THR A 96 7.89 -4.52 11.38
N ILE A 97 8.27 -4.18 10.15
CA ILE A 97 8.69 -2.82 9.78
C ILE A 97 7.52 -2.18 9.02
N LEU A 98 6.79 -1.31 9.69
CA LEU A 98 5.63 -0.63 9.13
C LEU A 98 6.05 0.62 8.37
N CYS A 99 5.89 0.59 7.04
CA CYS A 99 6.24 1.70 6.17
C CYS A 99 4.98 2.49 5.79
N LEU A 100 4.85 3.72 6.30
CA LEU A 100 3.66 4.55 6.11
C LEU A 100 3.88 5.69 5.13
N SER A 101 2.91 5.89 4.24
CA SER A 101 2.71 7.14 3.51
C SER A 101 1.65 8.00 4.23
N GLY A 102 1.92 8.35 5.48
CA GLY A 102 0.98 8.98 6.40
C GLY A 102 -0.05 7.98 6.97
N ASP A 103 -0.76 8.39 8.02
CA ASP A 103 -1.89 7.64 8.59
C ASP A 103 -3.19 8.17 7.97
N GLN A 104 -3.54 7.65 6.79
CA GLN A 104 -4.59 8.24 5.96
C GLN A 104 -6.01 7.88 6.40
N ASP A 105 -6.15 6.86 7.25
CA ASP A 105 -7.43 6.37 7.78
C ASP A 105 -7.47 6.34 9.31
N ASP A 106 -6.52 6.98 9.97
CA ASP A 106 -6.34 7.05 11.43
C ASP A 106 -6.20 5.69 12.14
N THR A 107 -6.09 4.58 11.42
CA THR A 107 -6.00 3.25 12.07
C THR A 107 -4.67 3.00 12.75
N TYR A 108 -3.59 3.63 12.29
CA TYR A 108 -2.33 3.59 13.03
C TYR A 108 -2.50 4.27 14.39
N ALA A 109 -2.98 5.50 14.43
CA ALA A 109 -3.13 6.26 15.67
C ALA A 109 -4.18 5.64 16.63
N ARG A 110 -5.28 5.12 16.08
CA ARG A 110 -6.39 4.59 16.90
C ARG A 110 -6.19 3.17 17.39
N TYR A 111 -5.43 2.34 16.64
CA TYR A 111 -5.27 0.93 16.98
C TYR A 111 -3.81 0.47 17.03
N ILE A 112 -3.03 0.63 15.96
CA ILE A 112 -1.68 0.02 15.93
C ILE A 112 -0.81 0.64 17.02
N HIS A 113 -0.71 1.94 17.10
CA HIS A 113 0.12 2.62 18.10
C HIS A 113 -0.24 2.27 19.56
N PRO A 114 -1.51 2.35 20.00
CA PRO A 114 -1.84 2.04 21.40
C PRO A 114 -1.79 0.56 21.76
N PHE A 115 -2.11 -0.33 20.82
CA PHE A 115 -2.17 -1.76 21.12
C PHE A 115 -0.91 -2.54 20.70
N TRP A 116 -0.10 -2.00 19.79
CA TRP A 116 1.15 -2.59 19.32
C TRP A 116 2.31 -1.58 19.38
N PRO A 117 2.60 -1.02 20.57
CA PRO A 117 3.55 0.10 20.68
C PRO A 117 4.99 -0.26 20.28
N GLY A 118 5.30 -1.55 20.15
CA GLY A 118 6.59 -2.02 19.63
C GLY A 118 6.71 -1.96 18.10
N ILE A 119 5.64 -1.61 17.37
CA ILE A 119 5.67 -1.40 15.93
C ILE A 119 5.78 0.10 15.67
N GLU A 120 7.03 0.56 15.48
CA GLU A 120 7.28 1.95 15.11
C GLU A 120 7.21 2.14 13.59
N PRO A 121 6.52 3.19 13.10
CA PRO A 121 6.39 3.41 11.67
C PRO A 121 7.65 4.05 11.08
N MET A 122 8.11 3.49 9.98
CA MET A 122 9.04 4.17 9.08
C MET A 122 8.23 5.10 8.15
N GLN A 123 8.37 6.40 8.31
CA GLN A 123 7.71 7.38 7.43
C GLN A 123 8.41 7.42 6.08
N ILE A 124 7.69 7.04 5.02
CA ILE A 124 8.23 7.00 3.65
C ILE A 124 7.64 8.08 2.73
N GLY A 125 6.70 8.89 3.21
CA GLY A 125 5.76 9.56 2.33
C GLY A 125 5.82 11.07 2.20
N ASN A 126 6.49 11.81 3.07
CA ASN A 126 6.41 13.28 3.04
C ASN A 126 6.94 13.91 1.73
N GLY A 127 7.86 13.25 1.02
CA GLY A 127 8.36 13.71 -0.27
C GLY A 127 7.42 13.41 -1.45
N LEU A 128 6.74 12.27 -1.45
CA LEU A 128 5.85 11.84 -2.54
C LEU A 128 4.58 12.70 -2.64
N VAL A 129 3.99 13.07 -1.52
CA VAL A 129 2.79 13.94 -1.49
C VAL A 129 3.10 15.30 -2.12
N ASN A 130 4.26 15.86 -1.83
CA ASN A 130 4.68 17.13 -2.39
C ASN A 130 4.94 17.06 -3.90
N LEU A 131 5.45 15.94 -4.41
CA LEU A 131 5.67 15.74 -5.84
C LEU A 131 4.37 15.56 -6.63
N ALA A 132 3.39 14.85 -6.08
CA ALA A 132 2.17 14.50 -6.81
C ALA A 132 1.12 15.61 -6.82
N TYR A 133 0.83 16.23 -5.68
CA TYR A 133 -0.31 17.15 -5.53
C TYR A 133 0.11 18.60 -5.30
N SER A 134 1.18 18.84 -4.57
CA SER A 134 1.60 20.18 -4.20
C SER A 134 2.61 20.80 -5.15
N ALA A 135 3.37 20.01 -5.88
CA ALA A 135 4.46 20.51 -6.74
C ALA A 135 3.96 21.53 -7.77
N GLN A 136 2.79 21.31 -8.36
CA GLN A 136 2.20 22.25 -9.31
C GLN A 136 1.90 23.62 -8.72
N HIS A 137 1.63 23.73 -7.40
CA HIS A 137 1.36 25.01 -6.72
C HIS A 137 2.63 25.83 -6.51
N PHE A 138 3.77 25.17 -6.36
CA PHE A 138 5.07 25.80 -6.13
C PHE A 138 5.93 25.88 -7.39
N THR A 139 5.48 25.29 -8.48
CA THR A 139 6.21 25.30 -9.76
C THR A 139 6.06 26.65 -10.44
N ALA A 140 7.18 27.20 -10.94
CA ALA A 140 7.18 28.43 -11.74
C ALA A 140 6.23 28.28 -12.95
N GLU A 141 5.51 29.36 -13.29
CA GLU A 141 4.48 29.37 -14.33
C GLU A 141 4.94 28.73 -15.63
N ALA A 142 6.15 29.07 -16.07
CA ALA A 142 6.76 28.53 -17.31
C ALA A 142 6.90 26.98 -17.31
N ASN A 143 6.93 26.35 -16.13
CA ASN A 143 7.10 24.90 -15.99
C ASN A 143 5.79 24.16 -15.71
N LYS A 144 4.68 24.88 -15.52
CA LYS A 144 3.37 24.25 -15.27
C LYS A 144 2.90 23.39 -16.43
N VAL A 145 3.38 23.64 -17.63
CA VAL A 145 3.09 22.81 -18.81
C VAL A 145 3.39 21.35 -18.60
N TYR A 146 4.42 21.00 -17.81
CA TYR A 146 4.80 19.61 -17.50
C TYR A 146 3.78 18.88 -16.62
N PHE A 147 2.85 19.59 -15.99
CA PHE A 147 1.75 19.04 -15.22
C PHE A 147 0.43 19.03 -15.99
N SER A 148 0.45 19.47 -17.27
CA SER A 148 -0.78 19.53 -18.07
C SER A 148 -1.20 18.16 -18.57
N PRO A 149 -2.52 17.91 -18.74
CA PRO A 149 -3.03 16.70 -19.35
C PRO A 149 -2.49 16.45 -20.76
N GLU A 150 -2.28 17.52 -21.54
CA GLU A 150 -1.74 17.46 -22.90
C GLU A 150 -0.33 16.91 -22.92
N TRP A 151 0.53 17.44 -22.05
CA TRP A 151 1.90 16.95 -21.91
C TRP A 151 1.93 15.48 -21.48
N MET A 152 1.11 15.10 -20.51
CA MET A 152 1.01 13.72 -20.04
C MET A 152 0.56 12.77 -21.16
N ARG A 153 -0.42 13.16 -21.98
CA ARG A 153 -0.87 12.34 -23.12
C ARG A 153 0.25 12.14 -24.14
N GLU A 154 0.95 13.21 -24.50
CA GLU A 154 1.97 13.17 -25.53
C GLU A 154 3.25 12.44 -25.08
N HIS A 155 3.70 12.73 -23.89
CA HIS A 155 5.03 12.30 -23.45
C HIS A 155 5.04 11.02 -22.60
N ILE A 156 3.90 10.65 -22.00
CA ILE A 156 3.79 9.45 -21.16
C ILE A 156 2.78 8.46 -21.76
N SER A 157 1.49 8.86 -21.87
CA SER A 157 0.43 7.91 -22.24
C SER A 157 0.59 7.36 -23.65
N ALA A 158 1.18 8.12 -24.57
CA ALA A 158 1.46 7.68 -25.94
C ALA A 158 2.72 6.78 -26.06
N LYS A 159 3.45 6.51 -24.98
CA LYS A 159 4.74 5.77 -25.01
C LYS A 159 4.55 4.28 -24.71
N GLY A 160 3.84 3.59 -25.59
CA GLY A 160 3.67 2.15 -25.55
C GLY A 160 2.72 1.65 -24.44
N PRO A 161 2.61 0.31 -24.25
CA PRO A 161 1.62 -0.30 -23.37
C PRO A 161 1.73 0.14 -21.90
N PHE A 162 2.94 0.40 -21.43
CA PHE A 162 3.14 0.82 -20.04
C PHE A 162 2.71 2.27 -19.84
N GLY A 163 3.07 3.16 -20.76
CA GLY A 163 2.61 4.54 -20.73
C GLY A 163 1.08 4.68 -20.81
N ALA A 164 0.45 3.84 -21.65
CA ALA A 164 -1.00 3.81 -21.81
C ALA A 164 -1.78 3.40 -20.53
N MET A 165 -1.11 2.86 -19.51
CA MET A 165 -1.72 2.57 -18.21
C MET A 165 -1.88 3.81 -17.33
N TYR A 166 -1.15 4.89 -17.61
CA TYR A 166 -1.27 6.14 -16.88
C TYR A 166 -2.45 6.95 -17.39
N ARG A 167 -3.28 7.37 -16.46
CA ARG A 167 -4.43 8.23 -16.75
C ARG A 167 -4.05 9.70 -16.64
N VAL A 168 -4.90 10.50 -17.20
CA VAL A 168 -4.78 11.95 -17.20
C VAL A 168 -5.93 12.52 -16.38
N TRP A 169 -5.67 13.46 -15.49
CA TRP A 169 -6.71 14.19 -14.77
C TRP A 169 -7.70 14.83 -15.73
N GLY A 170 -8.98 14.72 -15.42
CA GLY A 170 -10.02 15.32 -16.21
C GLY A 170 -10.29 14.64 -17.56
N ASP A 171 -9.87 13.39 -17.76
CA ASP A 171 -10.16 12.63 -18.98
C ASP A 171 -11.63 12.16 -19.09
N GLY A 172 -12.44 12.43 -18.07
CA GLY A 172 -13.84 12.04 -17.99
C GLY A 172 -14.10 10.56 -17.73
N LYS A 173 -13.07 9.77 -17.47
CA LYS A 173 -13.17 8.34 -17.18
C LYS A 173 -12.99 8.09 -15.71
N GLN A 174 -14.01 7.62 -15.03
CA GLN A 174 -13.92 7.18 -13.65
C GLN A 174 -13.33 5.77 -13.58
N MET A 175 -12.43 5.54 -12.63
CA MET A 175 -11.89 4.20 -12.34
C MET A 175 -12.79 3.41 -11.38
N VAL A 176 -13.41 4.11 -10.44
CA VAL A 176 -14.36 3.56 -9.47
C VAL A 176 -15.59 4.43 -9.41
N LYS A 177 -16.69 3.86 -8.94
CA LYS A 177 -17.92 4.63 -8.71
C LYS A 177 -17.63 5.71 -7.66
N ASP A 178 -18.18 6.88 -7.89
CA ASP A 178 -18.03 8.06 -7.01
C ASP A 178 -16.59 8.62 -6.89
N ASP A 179 -15.72 8.28 -7.82
CA ASP A 179 -14.42 8.93 -7.99
C ASP A 179 -14.63 10.43 -8.20
N ARG A 180 -14.24 11.24 -7.23
CA ARG A 180 -14.48 12.69 -7.17
C ARG A 180 -13.27 13.51 -7.62
N PHE A 181 -12.21 12.87 -8.07
CA PHE A 181 -10.96 13.49 -8.48
C PHE A 181 -10.84 13.64 -9.99
#